data_fa97101950ae4620204b925a39da6e57
#
_entry.id   fa97101950ae4620204b925a39da6e57
#
_cell.length_a   1.000
_cell.length_b   1.000
_cell.length_c   1.000
_cell.angle_alpha   90.00
_cell.angle_beta   90.00
_cell.angle_gamma   90.00
#
_symmetry.space_group_name_H-M   'P 1'
#
loop_
_entity.id
_entity.type
_entity.pdbx_description
1 polymer ?
#
loop_
_entity_poly.entity_id
_entity_poly.type
_entity_poly.pdbx_seq_one_letter_code
_entity_poly.pdbx_strand_id
1 'polypeptide(L)'
;MKEILGNSLFFGVGISVGTYLLGTYIKKKCNFFLCNPLLLAITMTIATLLLTGIDYQQYNNGAKYLSYLLTPATVALAIPLYEQVKLLKKNMTAILIGIASGVLTSFISIFAMALLFKLNHTEYVTLLPKSITTAIGIGLSEELNGYVAITVSAIMITGLFGNIAGAGICRLFGIKHPVAKGIAIGTATHVMGTAKAMEIGEVEGAMSSLSVAVAGCMTVGAAIIFEGLI
;
A
#
# COMPACT_ATOMS: atom_id res chain seq x y z
N MET A 1 -6.82 21.06 28.56
CA MET A 1 -5.81 20.85 27.50
C MET A 1 -6.24 19.77 26.49
N LYS A 2 -6.76 18.60 26.93
CA LYS A 2 -7.31 17.55 26.02
C LYS A 2 -8.43 18.07 25.12
N GLU A 3 -9.40 18.79 25.64
CA GLU A 3 -10.52 19.33 24.86
C GLU A 3 -10.09 20.40 23.84
N ILE A 4 -9.11 21.24 24.20
CA ILE A 4 -8.61 22.27 23.29
C ILE A 4 -7.81 21.66 22.13
N LEU A 5 -6.99 20.65 22.42
CA LEU A 5 -6.23 19.94 21.39
C LEU A 5 -7.11 19.02 20.54
N GLY A 6 -8.02 18.26 21.16
CA GLY A 6 -8.90 17.33 20.46
C GLY A 6 -9.92 18.00 19.55
N ASN A 7 -10.35 19.22 19.85
CA ASN A 7 -11.28 20.01 19.03
C ASN A 7 -10.57 20.84 17.95
N SER A 8 -9.24 20.87 17.92
CA SER A 8 -8.47 21.61 16.92
C SER A 8 -8.38 20.84 15.62
N LEU A 9 -8.87 21.42 14.52
CA LEU A 9 -8.72 20.88 13.18
C LEU A 9 -7.25 20.71 12.74
N PHE A 10 -6.34 21.47 13.34
CA PHE A 10 -4.90 21.41 13.03
C PHE A 10 -4.18 20.28 13.76
N PHE A 11 -4.78 19.72 14.82
CA PHE A 11 -4.15 18.70 15.65
C PHE A 11 -3.82 17.43 14.83
N GLY A 12 -4.80 16.88 14.11
CA GLY A 12 -4.63 15.67 13.32
C GLY A 12 -3.57 15.82 12.22
N VAL A 13 -3.60 16.93 11.48
CA VAL A 13 -2.59 17.25 10.45
C VAL A 13 -1.23 17.46 11.09
N GLY A 14 -1.15 18.27 12.16
CA GLY A 14 0.08 18.61 12.83
C GLY A 14 0.81 17.40 13.41
N ILE A 15 0.09 16.49 14.08
CA ILE A 15 0.68 15.25 14.59
C ILE A 15 1.15 14.35 13.44
N SER A 16 0.33 14.13 12.42
CA SER A 16 0.69 13.25 11.29
C SER A 16 1.94 13.75 10.57
N VAL A 17 2.00 15.02 10.26
CA VAL A 17 3.17 15.63 9.58
C VAL A 17 4.37 15.68 10.53
N GLY A 18 4.17 16.06 11.78
CA GLY A 18 5.24 16.17 12.79
C GLY A 18 5.91 14.83 13.05
N THR A 19 5.14 13.76 13.25
CA THR A 19 5.68 12.40 13.46
C THR A 19 6.39 11.88 12.21
N TYR A 20 5.90 12.21 11.01
CA TYR A 20 6.58 11.84 9.77
C TYR A 20 7.92 12.57 9.59
N LEU A 21 7.98 13.85 9.89
CA LEU A 21 9.24 14.64 9.87
C LEU A 21 10.24 14.11 10.89
N LEU A 22 9.77 13.78 12.10
CA LEU A 22 10.61 13.14 13.11
C LEU A 22 11.10 11.77 12.65
N GLY A 23 10.24 10.97 12.04
CA GLY A 23 10.60 9.67 11.46
C GLY A 23 11.67 9.80 10.36
N THR A 24 11.55 10.81 9.48
CA THR A 24 12.57 11.08 8.45
C THR A 24 13.90 11.55 9.06
N TYR A 25 13.84 12.35 10.11
CA TYR A 25 15.04 12.77 10.83
C TYR A 25 15.75 11.58 11.52
N ILE A 26 14.99 10.70 12.18
CA ILE A 26 15.53 9.49 12.81
C ILE A 26 16.16 8.58 11.76
N LYS A 27 15.52 8.37 10.59
CA LYS A 27 16.07 7.58 9.51
C LYS A 27 17.41 8.11 9.00
N LYS A 28 17.56 9.42 8.87
CA LYS A 28 18.83 10.04 8.47
C LYS A 28 19.96 9.74 9.45
N LYS A 29 19.64 9.57 10.74
CA LYS A 29 20.61 9.33 11.80
C LYS A 29 20.86 7.85 12.08
N CYS A 30 19.82 7.02 11.92
CA CYS A 30 19.84 5.57 12.13
C CYS A 30 19.60 4.85 10.81
N ASN A 31 20.65 4.27 10.24
CA ASN A 31 20.56 3.53 8.95
C ASN A 31 20.02 2.09 9.12
N PHE A 32 19.16 1.90 10.14
CA PHE A 32 18.58 0.60 10.45
C PHE A 32 17.32 0.34 9.62
N PHE A 33 17.12 -0.90 9.20
CA PHE A 33 16.01 -1.34 8.37
C PHE A 33 14.62 -0.98 8.92
N LEU A 34 14.41 -1.11 10.25
CA LEU A 34 13.14 -0.76 10.90
C LEU A 34 12.92 0.74 11.09
N CYS A 35 13.94 1.59 10.88
CA CYS A 35 13.80 3.04 10.94
C CYS A 35 13.14 3.60 9.66
N ASN A 36 12.08 2.95 9.18
CA ASN A 36 11.28 3.47 8.09
C ASN A 36 10.44 4.67 8.57
N PRO A 37 10.49 5.85 7.89
CA PRO A 37 9.78 7.04 8.32
C PRO A 37 8.27 6.84 8.47
N LEU A 38 7.67 6.06 7.59
CA LEU A 38 6.24 5.78 7.61
C LEU A 38 5.87 4.91 8.82
N LEU A 39 6.66 3.85 9.08
CA LEU A 39 6.48 2.99 10.25
C LEU A 39 6.60 3.79 11.55
N LEU A 40 7.66 4.61 11.66
CA LEU A 40 7.89 5.48 12.81
C LEU A 40 6.75 6.50 12.98
N ALA A 41 6.29 7.10 11.90
CA ALA A 41 5.17 8.05 11.96
C ALA A 41 3.90 7.38 12.48
N ILE A 42 3.54 6.22 11.97
CA ILE A 42 2.35 5.46 12.42
C ILE A 42 2.47 5.11 13.90
N THR A 43 3.59 4.51 14.31
CA THR A 43 3.80 4.09 15.71
C THR A 43 3.83 5.27 16.67
N MET A 44 4.48 6.37 16.32
CA MET A 44 4.51 7.59 17.13
C MET A 44 3.14 8.26 17.21
N THR A 45 2.38 8.30 16.12
CA THR A 45 1.01 8.84 16.14
C THR A 45 0.11 8.00 17.04
N ILE A 46 0.14 6.67 16.92
CA ILE A 46 -0.64 5.77 17.78
C ILE A 46 -0.23 5.96 19.26
N ALA A 47 1.08 5.97 19.55
CA ALA A 47 1.58 6.18 20.90
C ALA A 47 1.11 7.54 21.47
N THR A 48 1.14 8.61 20.67
CA THR A 48 0.68 9.94 21.10
C THR A 48 -0.81 9.92 21.43
N LEU A 49 -1.66 9.31 20.60
CA LEU A 49 -3.10 9.22 20.86
C LEU A 49 -3.40 8.42 22.14
N LEU A 50 -2.72 7.28 22.34
CA LEU A 50 -2.86 6.46 23.54
C LEU A 50 -2.41 7.19 24.80
N LEU A 51 -1.27 7.88 24.77
CA LEU A 51 -0.72 8.60 25.93
C LEU A 51 -1.55 9.86 26.29
N THR A 52 -2.07 10.54 25.29
CA THR A 52 -2.93 11.73 25.51
C THR A 52 -4.37 11.37 25.84
N GLY A 53 -4.79 10.14 25.50
CA GLY A 53 -6.17 9.67 25.62
C GLY A 53 -7.14 10.47 24.75
N ILE A 54 -6.66 10.95 23.61
CA ILE A 54 -7.48 11.61 22.57
C ILE A 54 -8.10 10.50 21.73
N ASP A 55 -9.42 10.59 21.53
CA ASP A 55 -10.16 9.62 20.74
C ASP A 55 -9.80 9.72 19.25
N TYR A 56 -9.88 8.57 18.55
CA TYR A 56 -9.62 8.50 17.10
C TYR A 56 -10.50 9.46 16.30
N GLN A 57 -11.76 9.64 16.68
CA GLN A 57 -12.67 10.55 15.99
C GLN A 57 -12.19 12.01 16.06
N GLN A 58 -11.66 12.42 17.21
CA GLN A 58 -11.09 13.75 17.40
C GLN A 58 -9.83 13.96 16.52
N TYR A 59 -8.96 12.96 16.50
CA TYR A 59 -7.79 12.97 15.61
C TYR A 59 -8.21 13.04 14.14
N ASN A 60 -9.16 12.19 13.73
CA ASN A 60 -9.60 12.09 12.34
C ASN A 60 -10.30 13.35 11.82
N ASN A 61 -10.94 14.13 12.69
CA ASN A 61 -11.55 15.41 12.31
C ASN A 61 -10.53 16.36 11.66
N GLY A 62 -9.29 16.36 12.13
CA GLY A 62 -8.19 17.10 11.52
C GLY A 62 -7.47 16.29 10.44
N ALA A 63 -7.13 15.04 10.70
CA ALA A 63 -6.32 14.19 9.80
C ALA A 63 -7.00 13.95 8.43
N LYS A 64 -8.35 13.97 8.37
CA LYS A 64 -9.10 13.81 7.11
C LYS A 64 -8.73 14.83 6.02
N TYR A 65 -8.21 16.01 6.38
CA TYR A 65 -7.75 16.99 5.40
C TYR A 65 -6.52 16.50 4.60
N LEU A 66 -5.69 15.61 5.19
CA LEU A 66 -4.62 14.95 4.45
C LEU A 66 -5.17 13.98 3.40
N SER A 67 -6.35 13.39 3.62
CA SER A 67 -6.99 12.50 2.65
C SER A 67 -7.41 13.22 1.37
N TYR A 68 -7.67 14.54 1.40
CA TYR A 68 -7.96 15.31 0.21
C TYR A 68 -6.75 15.42 -0.74
N LEU A 69 -5.54 15.23 -0.22
CA LEU A 69 -4.31 15.18 -1.04
C LEU A 69 -4.13 13.83 -1.74
N LEU A 70 -4.92 12.81 -1.39
CA LEU A 70 -4.79 11.47 -1.98
C LEU A 70 -5.05 11.49 -3.48
N THR A 71 -6.11 12.16 -3.93
CA THR A 71 -6.45 12.25 -5.35
C THR A 71 -5.37 12.98 -6.16
N PRO A 72 -4.92 14.21 -5.82
CA PRO A 72 -3.84 14.85 -6.56
C PRO A 72 -2.51 14.09 -6.47
N ALA A 73 -2.21 13.45 -5.34
CA ALA A 73 -1.03 12.60 -5.22
C ALA A 73 -1.11 11.39 -6.17
N THR A 74 -2.26 10.73 -6.25
CA THR A 74 -2.47 9.61 -7.18
C THR A 74 -2.34 10.06 -8.65
N VAL A 75 -2.90 11.22 -9.00
CA VAL A 75 -2.76 11.79 -10.34
C VAL A 75 -1.30 12.12 -10.65
N ALA A 76 -0.54 12.63 -9.69
CA ALA A 76 0.88 12.93 -9.85
C ALA A 76 1.72 11.67 -10.18
N LEU A 77 1.27 10.46 -9.80
CA LEU A 77 1.91 9.19 -10.19
C LEU A 77 1.84 8.93 -11.71
N ALA A 78 0.96 9.62 -12.44
CA ALA A 78 0.90 9.51 -13.89
C ALA A 78 2.07 10.25 -14.60
N ILE A 79 2.73 11.20 -13.93
CA ILE A 79 3.84 11.97 -14.52
C ILE A 79 5.01 11.05 -14.88
N PRO A 80 5.64 10.30 -13.94
CA PRO A 80 6.73 9.39 -14.28
C PRO A 80 6.29 8.28 -15.25
N LEU A 81 5.02 7.88 -15.22
CA LEU A 81 4.48 6.93 -16.18
C LEU A 81 4.47 7.50 -17.60
N TYR A 82 4.05 8.75 -17.76
CA TYR A 82 4.05 9.43 -19.06
C TYR A 82 5.46 9.62 -19.61
N GLU A 83 6.41 10.00 -18.78
CA GLU A 83 7.82 10.17 -19.15
C GLU A 83 8.44 8.85 -19.65
N GLN A 84 8.03 7.70 -19.12
CA GLN A 84 8.51 6.38 -19.47
C GLN A 84 7.63 5.64 -20.50
N VAL A 85 6.71 6.33 -21.18
CA VAL A 85 5.72 5.71 -22.10
C VAL A 85 6.37 4.93 -23.26
N LYS A 86 7.54 5.36 -23.74
CA LYS A 86 8.27 4.65 -24.80
C LYS A 86 8.78 3.30 -24.30
N LEU A 87 9.33 3.26 -23.09
CA LEU A 87 9.82 2.01 -22.46
C LEU A 87 8.66 1.07 -22.17
N LEU A 88 7.53 1.62 -21.72
CA LEU A 88 6.30 0.87 -21.48
C LEU A 88 5.81 0.18 -22.76
N LYS A 89 5.66 0.94 -23.85
CA LYS A 89 5.23 0.37 -25.15
C LYS A 89 6.15 -0.74 -25.65
N LYS A 90 7.47 -0.59 -25.47
CA LYS A 90 8.46 -1.59 -25.88
C LYS A 90 8.34 -2.90 -25.09
N ASN A 91 7.93 -2.84 -23.82
CA ASN A 91 7.90 -4.00 -22.92
C ASN A 91 6.48 -4.41 -22.52
N MET A 92 5.43 -3.92 -23.20
CA MET A 92 4.02 -4.04 -22.78
C MET A 92 3.63 -5.49 -22.45
N THR A 93 3.94 -6.43 -23.32
CA THR A 93 3.59 -7.85 -23.12
C THR A 93 4.26 -8.42 -21.86
N ALA A 94 5.56 -8.15 -21.67
CA ALA A 94 6.29 -8.62 -20.48
C ALA A 94 5.73 -7.98 -19.20
N ILE A 95 5.36 -6.70 -19.25
CA ILE A 95 4.76 -5.98 -18.14
C ILE A 95 3.41 -6.60 -17.76
N LEU A 96 2.52 -6.79 -18.72
CA LEU A 96 1.19 -7.35 -18.47
C LEU A 96 1.27 -8.79 -17.94
N ILE A 97 2.12 -9.64 -18.53
CA ILE A 97 2.34 -11.00 -18.03
C ILE A 97 2.93 -10.98 -16.62
N GLY A 98 3.90 -10.09 -16.36
CA GLY A 98 4.49 -9.94 -15.03
C GLY A 98 3.48 -9.53 -13.97
N ILE A 99 2.62 -8.55 -14.27
CA ILE A 99 1.55 -8.13 -13.37
C ILE A 99 0.52 -9.26 -13.16
N ALA A 100 0.08 -9.90 -14.24
CA ALA A 100 -0.88 -11.01 -14.18
C ALA A 100 -0.33 -12.16 -13.32
N SER A 101 0.94 -12.53 -13.51
CA SER A 101 1.57 -13.58 -12.70
C SER A 101 1.65 -13.20 -11.22
N GLY A 102 1.92 -11.94 -10.91
CA GLY A 102 1.93 -11.42 -9.53
C GLY A 102 0.54 -11.45 -8.88
N VAL A 103 -0.49 -11.02 -9.61
CA VAL A 103 -1.89 -11.09 -9.14
C VAL A 103 -2.30 -12.54 -8.90
N LEU A 104 -2.08 -13.43 -9.87
CA LEU A 104 -2.39 -14.86 -9.73
C LEU A 104 -1.65 -15.49 -8.55
N THR A 105 -0.37 -15.20 -8.38
CA THR A 105 0.41 -15.69 -7.24
C THR A 105 -0.17 -15.20 -5.91
N SER A 106 -0.63 -13.95 -5.84
CA SER A 106 -1.31 -13.43 -4.65
C SER A 106 -2.57 -14.23 -4.34
N PHE A 107 -3.45 -14.44 -5.32
CA PHE A 107 -4.69 -15.19 -5.15
C PHE A 107 -4.42 -16.65 -4.76
N ILE A 108 -3.53 -17.33 -5.46
CA ILE A 108 -3.18 -18.73 -5.17
C ILE A 108 -2.58 -18.85 -3.76
N SER A 109 -1.73 -17.91 -3.34
CA SER A 109 -1.16 -17.94 -1.99
C SER A 109 -2.21 -17.72 -0.91
N ILE A 110 -3.16 -16.80 -1.13
CA ILE A 110 -4.28 -16.55 -0.20
C ILE A 110 -5.17 -17.80 -0.13
N PHE A 111 -5.52 -18.40 -1.27
CA PHE A 111 -6.30 -19.62 -1.33
C PHE A 111 -5.61 -20.78 -0.59
N ALA A 112 -4.32 -21.00 -0.85
CA ALA A 112 -3.55 -22.03 -0.16
C ALA A 112 -3.50 -21.81 1.37
N MET A 113 -3.32 -20.56 1.80
CA MET A 113 -3.34 -20.21 3.23
C MET A 113 -4.73 -20.37 3.83
N ALA A 114 -5.79 -20.03 3.09
CA ALA A 114 -7.16 -20.21 3.54
C ALA A 114 -7.49 -21.69 3.78
N LEU A 115 -7.05 -22.57 2.90
CA LEU A 115 -7.17 -24.03 3.10
C LEU A 115 -6.35 -24.51 4.30
N LEU A 116 -5.11 -24.03 4.46
CA LEU A 116 -4.22 -24.43 5.55
C LEU A 116 -4.77 -24.00 6.92
N PHE A 117 -5.27 -22.77 7.03
CA PHE A 117 -5.81 -22.21 8.27
C PHE A 117 -7.30 -22.45 8.45
N LYS A 118 -7.95 -23.13 7.50
CA LYS A 118 -9.39 -23.43 7.49
C LYS A 118 -10.24 -22.15 7.64
N LEU A 119 -9.88 -21.11 6.90
CA LEU A 119 -10.64 -19.86 6.89
C LEU A 119 -12.02 -20.10 6.29
N ASN A 120 -13.03 -19.45 6.83
CA ASN A 120 -14.37 -19.46 6.24
C ASN A 120 -14.42 -18.53 5.00
N HIS A 121 -15.50 -18.61 4.23
CA HIS A 121 -15.69 -17.81 3.01
C HIS A 121 -15.47 -16.30 3.26
N THR A 122 -16.11 -15.72 4.29
CA THR A 122 -16.02 -14.31 4.60
C THR A 122 -14.57 -13.89 4.94
N GLU A 123 -13.84 -14.69 5.72
CA GLU A 123 -12.44 -14.44 6.03
C GLU A 123 -11.54 -14.53 4.79
N TYR A 124 -11.81 -15.49 3.91
CA TYR A 124 -11.09 -15.67 2.67
C TYR A 124 -11.26 -14.47 1.73
N VAL A 125 -12.50 -14.09 1.43
CA VAL A 125 -12.77 -12.97 0.51
C VAL A 125 -12.27 -11.62 1.06
N THR A 126 -12.22 -11.49 2.38
CA THR A 126 -11.63 -10.33 3.07
C THR A 126 -10.16 -10.10 2.69
N LEU A 127 -9.40 -11.18 2.46
CA LEU A 127 -7.96 -11.11 2.17
C LEU A 127 -7.64 -10.99 0.69
N LEU A 128 -8.56 -11.31 -0.22
CA LEU A 128 -8.33 -11.26 -1.67
C LEU A 128 -7.80 -9.89 -2.13
N PRO A 129 -8.33 -8.74 -1.68
CA PRO A 129 -7.88 -7.43 -2.13
C PRO A 129 -6.64 -6.87 -1.40
N LYS A 130 -5.90 -7.67 -0.62
CA LYS A 130 -4.78 -7.19 0.23
C LYS A 130 -3.65 -6.46 -0.52
N SER A 131 -3.50 -6.69 -1.82
CA SER A 131 -2.37 -6.17 -2.61
C SER A 131 -2.74 -5.00 -3.53
N ILE A 132 -3.97 -4.48 -3.46
CA ILE A 132 -4.44 -3.35 -4.27
C ILE A 132 -4.63 -2.09 -3.44
N THR A 133 -5.04 -0.99 -4.08
CA THR A 133 -5.27 0.28 -3.37
C THR A 133 -6.43 0.17 -2.40
N THR A 134 -6.35 0.87 -1.27
CA THR A 134 -7.39 0.85 -0.23
C THR A 134 -8.77 1.19 -0.78
N ALA A 135 -8.88 2.17 -1.69
CA ALA A 135 -10.16 2.57 -2.26
C ALA A 135 -10.83 1.43 -3.06
N ILE A 136 -10.06 0.74 -3.92
CA ILE A 136 -10.58 -0.41 -4.68
C ILE A 136 -10.83 -1.59 -3.74
N GLY A 137 -9.94 -1.80 -2.77
CA GLY A 137 -10.03 -2.90 -1.82
C GLY A 137 -11.25 -2.82 -0.90
N ILE A 138 -11.64 -1.62 -0.46
CA ILE A 138 -12.87 -1.41 0.31
C ILE A 138 -14.09 -1.81 -0.53
N GLY A 139 -14.23 -1.26 -1.74
CA GLY A 139 -15.36 -1.56 -2.61
C GLY A 139 -15.47 -3.05 -2.95
N LEU A 140 -14.34 -3.69 -3.26
CA LEU A 140 -14.32 -5.12 -3.55
C LEU A 140 -14.68 -5.97 -2.32
N SER A 141 -14.17 -5.59 -1.13
CA SER A 141 -14.48 -6.30 0.11
C SER A 141 -15.97 -6.16 0.50
N GLU A 142 -16.58 -5.00 0.28
CA GLU A 142 -18.01 -4.76 0.48
C GLU A 142 -18.85 -5.62 -0.46
N GLU A 143 -18.49 -5.66 -1.74
CA GLU A 143 -19.19 -6.45 -2.78
C GLU A 143 -19.15 -7.96 -2.47
N LEU A 144 -18.02 -8.45 -1.98
CA LEU A 144 -17.83 -9.86 -1.61
C LEU A 144 -18.30 -10.21 -0.19
N ASN A 145 -18.94 -9.29 0.53
CA ASN A 145 -19.35 -9.46 1.92
C ASN A 145 -18.21 -9.81 2.89
N GLY A 146 -17.02 -9.26 2.65
CA GLY A 146 -15.85 -9.39 3.51
C GLY A 146 -15.87 -8.38 4.68
N TYR A 147 -14.95 -8.55 5.62
CA TYR A 147 -14.74 -7.63 6.74
C TYR A 147 -13.88 -6.44 6.29
N VAL A 148 -14.49 -5.33 5.88
CA VAL A 148 -13.81 -4.13 5.33
C VAL A 148 -12.67 -3.63 6.23
N ALA A 149 -12.88 -3.58 7.55
CA ALA A 149 -11.84 -3.13 8.48
C ALA A 149 -10.60 -4.04 8.48
N ILE A 150 -10.80 -5.35 8.33
CA ILE A 150 -9.70 -6.33 8.23
C ILE A 150 -9.02 -6.20 6.87
N THR A 151 -9.78 -6.04 5.79
CA THR A 151 -9.25 -5.77 4.44
C THR A 151 -8.33 -4.55 4.44
N VAL A 152 -8.79 -3.42 4.99
CA VAL A 152 -7.98 -2.20 5.08
C VAL A 152 -6.70 -2.45 5.88
N SER A 153 -6.81 -3.15 7.01
CA SER A 153 -5.64 -3.50 7.83
C SER A 153 -4.64 -4.37 7.06
N ALA A 154 -5.12 -5.38 6.33
CA ALA A 154 -4.28 -6.26 5.52
C ALA A 154 -3.58 -5.49 4.38
N ILE A 155 -4.29 -4.57 3.70
CA ILE A 155 -3.72 -3.69 2.68
C ILE A 155 -2.60 -2.83 3.29
N MET A 156 -2.86 -2.19 4.43
CA MET A 156 -1.87 -1.33 5.10
C MET A 156 -0.62 -2.11 5.52
N ILE A 157 -0.78 -3.29 6.13
CA ILE A 157 0.34 -4.17 6.52
C ILE A 157 1.13 -4.59 5.29
N THR A 158 0.45 -5.03 4.22
CA THR A 158 1.10 -5.45 2.96
C THR A 158 1.89 -4.30 2.35
N GLY A 159 1.30 -3.11 2.28
CA GLY A 159 1.97 -1.92 1.74
C GLY A 159 3.17 -1.48 2.56
N LEU A 160 3.03 -1.46 3.88
CA LEU A 160 4.12 -1.11 4.80
C LEU A 160 5.27 -2.10 4.71
N PHE A 161 4.97 -3.40 4.70
CA PHE A 161 5.97 -4.46 4.52
C PHE A 161 6.71 -4.30 3.19
N GLY A 162 5.98 -4.03 2.10
CA GLY A 162 6.59 -3.81 0.79
C GLY A 162 7.45 -2.56 0.71
N ASN A 163 7.05 -1.48 1.35
CA ASN A 163 7.85 -0.26 1.44
C ASN A 163 9.17 -0.50 2.18
N ILE A 164 9.14 -1.30 3.25
CA ILE A 164 10.32 -1.63 4.05
C ILE A 164 11.19 -2.68 3.37
N ALA A 165 10.62 -3.82 2.98
CA ALA A 165 11.34 -5.02 2.57
C ALA A 165 11.48 -5.19 1.05
N GLY A 166 10.65 -4.52 0.24
CA GLY A 166 10.54 -4.76 -1.21
C GLY A 166 11.87 -4.66 -1.95
N ALA A 167 12.67 -3.62 -1.69
CA ALA A 167 14.00 -3.49 -2.30
C ALA A 167 14.96 -4.60 -1.87
N GLY A 168 14.88 -5.05 -0.62
CA GLY A 168 15.67 -6.15 -0.06
C GLY A 168 15.29 -7.48 -0.71
N ILE A 169 14.00 -7.74 -0.85
CA ILE A 169 13.46 -8.95 -1.50
C ILE A 169 13.89 -8.99 -2.96
N CYS A 170 13.76 -7.90 -3.72
CA CYS A 170 14.25 -7.84 -5.10
C CYS A 170 15.74 -8.18 -5.20
N ARG A 171 16.55 -7.71 -4.24
CA ARG A 171 17.98 -8.01 -4.18
C ARG A 171 18.25 -9.50 -3.86
N LEU A 172 17.51 -10.05 -2.90
CA LEU A 172 17.62 -11.46 -2.49
C LEU A 172 17.32 -12.41 -3.65
N PHE A 173 16.28 -12.10 -4.43
CA PHE A 173 15.90 -12.91 -5.61
C PHE A 173 16.64 -12.52 -6.90
N GLY A 174 17.67 -11.67 -6.82
CA GLY A 174 18.49 -11.28 -7.96
C GLY A 174 17.75 -10.47 -9.03
N ILE A 175 16.64 -9.82 -8.70
CA ILE A 175 15.87 -8.97 -9.63
C ILE A 175 16.63 -7.66 -9.82
N LYS A 176 17.41 -7.56 -10.92
CA LYS A 176 18.29 -6.41 -11.19
C LYS A 176 17.66 -5.41 -12.16
N HIS A 177 16.82 -5.90 -13.10
CA HIS A 177 16.25 -5.06 -14.15
C HIS A 177 15.26 -4.03 -13.59
N PRO A 178 15.39 -2.72 -13.87
CA PRO A 178 14.54 -1.67 -13.30
C PRO A 178 13.05 -1.89 -13.53
N VAL A 179 12.66 -2.25 -14.76
CA VAL A 179 11.26 -2.57 -15.11
C VAL A 179 10.71 -3.70 -14.24
N ALA A 180 11.48 -4.80 -14.09
CA ALA A 180 11.04 -5.94 -13.29
C ALA A 180 10.91 -5.61 -11.81
N LYS A 181 11.83 -4.80 -11.26
CA LYS A 181 11.73 -4.31 -9.87
C LYS A 181 10.47 -3.48 -9.65
N GLY A 182 10.21 -2.51 -10.55
CA GLY A 182 9.03 -1.67 -10.47
C GLY A 182 7.74 -2.49 -10.50
N ILE A 183 7.62 -3.42 -11.45
CA ILE A 183 6.48 -4.31 -11.58
C ILE A 183 6.30 -5.16 -10.31
N ALA A 184 7.36 -5.79 -9.82
CA ALA A 184 7.30 -6.65 -8.63
C ALA A 184 6.83 -5.87 -7.39
N ILE A 185 7.40 -4.68 -7.15
CA ILE A 185 7.04 -3.84 -6.00
C ILE A 185 5.61 -3.34 -6.15
N GLY A 186 5.24 -2.77 -7.29
CA GLY A 186 3.91 -2.18 -7.51
C GLY A 186 2.77 -3.20 -7.43
N THR A 187 2.95 -4.37 -8.05
CA THR A 187 1.94 -5.43 -8.04
C THR A 187 1.74 -6.05 -6.66
N ALA A 188 2.83 -6.20 -5.89
CA ALA A 188 2.75 -6.80 -4.56
C ALA A 188 2.25 -5.85 -3.47
N THR A 189 2.54 -4.52 -3.59
CA THR A 189 2.47 -3.62 -2.44
C THR A 189 1.85 -2.26 -2.74
N HIS A 190 1.16 -2.16 -3.86
CA HIS A 190 0.37 -1.00 -4.29
C HIS A 190 1.10 0.35 -4.15
N VAL A 191 0.38 1.44 -3.83
CA VAL A 191 0.91 2.82 -3.77
C VAL A 191 2.01 2.98 -2.73
N MET A 192 1.92 2.29 -1.58
CA MET A 192 2.94 2.41 -0.53
C MET A 192 4.30 1.87 -0.97
N GLY A 193 4.32 0.75 -1.69
CA GLY A 193 5.56 0.24 -2.30
C GLY A 193 6.03 1.10 -3.47
N THR A 194 5.11 1.71 -4.22
CA THR A 194 5.45 2.63 -5.31
C THR A 194 6.24 3.83 -4.82
N ALA A 195 5.90 4.38 -3.65
CA ALA A 195 6.70 5.43 -3.03
C ALA A 195 8.17 4.98 -2.83
N LYS A 196 8.38 3.72 -2.43
CA LYS A 196 9.72 3.14 -2.33
C LYS A 196 10.36 2.90 -3.70
N ALA A 197 9.62 2.46 -4.69
CA ALA A 197 10.11 2.27 -6.05
C ALA A 197 10.61 3.60 -6.66
N MET A 198 9.93 4.72 -6.41
CA MET A 198 10.36 6.06 -6.82
C MET A 198 11.67 6.51 -6.17
N GLU A 199 11.92 6.12 -4.90
CA GLU A 199 13.21 6.37 -4.23
C GLU A 199 14.36 5.55 -4.86
N ILE A 200 14.05 4.39 -5.48
CA ILE A 200 15.05 3.52 -6.12
C ILE A 200 15.44 4.09 -7.49
N GLY A 201 14.48 4.53 -8.28
CA GLY A 201 14.71 5.14 -9.59
C GLY A 201 13.44 5.50 -10.34
N GLU A 202 13.57 6.36 -11.36
CA GLU A 202 12.45 6.85 -12.16
C GLU A 202 11.73 5.73 -12.93
N VAL A 203 12.50 4.79 -13.47
CA VAL A 203 11.95 3.64 -14.21
C VAL A 203 11.21 2.70 -13.28
N GLU A 204 11.80 2.39 -12.12
CA GLU A 204 11.15 1.59 -11.09
C GLU A 204 9.85 2.23 -10.60
N GLY A 205 9.86 3.54 -10.35
CA GLY A 205 8.69 4.31 -9.94
C GLY A 205 7.58 4.29 -10.98
N ALA A 206 7.91 4.57 -12.24
CA ALA A 206 6.96 4.57 -13.35
C ALA A 206 6.31 3.18 -13.56
N MET A 207 7.12 2.13 -13.58
CA MET A 207 6.63 0.76 -13.76
C MET A 207 5.79 0.29 -12.57
N SER A 208 6.16 0.71 -11.36
CA SER A 208 5.38 0.45 -10.15
C SER A 208 4.02 1.16 -10.19
N SER A 209 3.97 2.43 -10.59
CA SER A 209 2.73 3.20 -10.73
C SER A 209 1.76 2.56 -11.73
N LEU A 210 2.29 2.11 -12.89
CA LEU A 210 1.49 1.35 -13.85
C LEU A 210 0.95 0.07 -13.24
N SER A 211 1.81 -0.66 -12.54
CA SER A 211 1.44 -1.96 -11.95
C SER A 211 0.31 -1.82 -10.94
N VAL A 212 0.28 -0.74 -10.17
CA VAL A 212 -0.82 -0.46 -9.21
C VAL A 212 -2.16 -0.38 -9.92
N ALA A 213 -2.24 0.37 -11.03
CA ALA A 213 -3.49 0.55 -11.76
C ALA A 213 -3.93 -0.76 -12.43
N VAL A 214 -3.01 -1.41 -13.16
CA VAL A 214 -3.32 -2.64 -13.90
C VAL A 214 -3.62 -3.81 -12.95
N ALA A 215 -2.84 -3.98 -11.87
CA ALA A 215 -3.09 -5.00 -10.87
C ALA A 215 -4.44 -4.79 -10.16
N GLY A 216 -4.82 -3.53 -9.90
CA GLY A 216 -6.14 -3.21 -9.36
C GLY A 216 -7.26 -3.75 -10.24
N CYS A 217 -7.24 -3.43 -11.55
CA CYS A 217 -8.23 -3.91 -12.51
C CYS A 217 -8.21 -5.45 -12.64
N MET A 218 -7.02 -6.06 -12.73
CA MET A 218 -6.87 -7.51 -12.82
C MET A 218 -7.36 -8.22 -11.54
N THR A 219 -7.13 -7.64 -10.37
CA THR A 219 -7.59 -8.20 -9.10
C THR A 219 -9.11 -8.21 -9.00
N VAL A 220 -9.80 -7.14 -9.42
CA VAL A 220 -11.26 -7.11 -9.44
C VAL A 220 -11.82 -8.22 -10.36
N GLY A 221 -11.26 -8.35 -11.56
CA GLY A 221 -11.66 -9.43 -12.49
C GLY A 221 -11.35 -10.84 -11.97
N ALA A 222 -10.19 -11.04 -11.34
CA ALA A 222 -9.80 -12.32 -10.77
C ALA A 222 -10.62 -12.69 -9.52
N ALA A 223 -11.03 -11.71 -8.72
CA ALA A 223 -11.81 -11.93 -7.52
C ALA A 223 -13.12 -12.69 -7.82
N ILE A 224 -13.81 -12.33 -8.91
CA ILE A 224 -15.05 -13.01 -9.37
C ILE A 224 -14.84 -14.51 -9.59
N ILE A 225 -13.63 -14.90 -10.03
CA ILE A 225 -13.31 -16.32 -10.30
C ILE A 225 -12.92 -17.02 -8.99
N PHE A 226 -12.20 -16.33 -8.12
CA PHE A 226 -11.61 -16.91 -6.91
C PHE A 226 -12.57 -16.91 -5.72
N GLU A 227 -13.56 -16.02 -5.66
CA GLU A 227 -14.51 -15.94 -4.54
C GLU A 227 -15.26 -17.26 -4.30
N GLY A 228 -15.63 -17.97 -5.36
CA GLY A 228 -16.38 -19.21 -5.29
C GLY A 228 -15.56 -20.48 -4.98
N LEU A 229 -14.27 -20.35 -4.63
CA LEU A 229 -13.41 -21.50 -4.36
C LEU A 229 -13.47 -22.01 -2.91
N ILE A 230 -14.01 -21.21 -1.99
CA ILE A 230 -14.19 -21.58 -0.57
C ILE A 230 -15.59 -21.22 -0.09
#